data_17dcdc0ad4b0e4755e31e883734f5864
#
_entry.id   17dcdc0ad4b0e4755e31e883734f5864
#
_cell.length_a   1.000
_cell.length_b   1.000
_cell.length_c   1.000
_cell.angle_alpha   90.00
_cell.angle_beta   90.00
_cell.angle_gamma   90.00
#
_symmetry.space_group_name_H-M   'P 1'
#
loop_
_entity.id
_entity.type
_entity.pdbx_description
1 polymer ?
#
loop_
_entity_poly.entity_id
_entity_poly.type
_entity_poly.pdbx_seq_one_letter_code
_entity_poly.pdbx_strand_id
1 'polypeptide(L)'
;MPVGLGVTAKAADTQTRKITYSFSANSSKKAPAAGEILDGTAGESGGILYVSQDAGNSGVTYDSDKLRFRQGSVLYLPVKDDTTKVKYEQVCSNAATDRPVYIGSVDSGYSVQMKTTTQSVTLDDITGYIVEKEGQKYLPVISGGDVKVRTMTLTEYNPIINVTVTGTVANAAENGITEIKFDSLTDSSAKTVTAQVDSNGKYSVVLKRVNGSAKYEVSISAVGFKIND
;
A
#
# COMPACT_ATOMS: atom_id res chain seq x y z
N MET A 1 -8.11 31.29 29.04
CA MET A 1 -8.36 31.78 27.69
C MET A 1 -8.30 30.60 26.73
N PRO A 2 -9.18 30.49 25.75
CA PRO A 2 -9.12 29.35 24.83
C PRO A 2 -7.86 29.44 23.97
N VAL A 3 -7.07 28.36 23.98
CA VAL A 3 -5.93 28.19 23.07
C VAL A 3 -6.49 27.85 21.71
N GLY A 4 -6.38 28.78 20.75
CA GLY A 4 -6.78 28.53 19.37
C GLY A 4 -5.74 27.66 18.68
N LEU A 5 -6.01 26.37 18.49
CA LEU A 5 -5.23 25.46 17.67
C LEU A 5 -5.68 25.60 16.23
N GLY A 6 -4.90 26.29 15.40
CA GLY A 6 -5.08 26.27 13.95
C GLY A 6 -4.37 25.03 13.39
N VAL A 7 -5.09 24.04 12.91
CA VAL A 7 -4.52 22.85 12.28
C VAL A 7 -4.73 22.95 10.77
N THR A 8 -3.64 22.98 10.02
CA THR A 8 -3.68 22.83 8.56
C THR A 8 -3.17 21.45 8.21
N ALA A 9 -4.07 20.52 7.89
CA ALA A 9 -3.70 19.19 7.44
C ALA A 9 -3.71 19.14 5.91
N LYS A 10 -2.59 18.76 5.31
CA LYS A 10 -2.52 18.42 3.88
C LYS A 10 -2.40 16.90 3.78
N ALA A 11 -3.49 16.26 3.41
CA ALA A 11 -3.50 14.83 3.14
C ALA A 11 -3.50 14.59 1.63
N ALA A 12 -2.58 13.77 1.16
CA ALA A 12 -2.67 13.15 -0.15
C ALA A 12 -2.31 11.68 0.02
N ASP A 13 -3.10 10.77 -0.54
CA ASP A 13 -2.69 9.37 -0.70
C ASP A 13 -1.43 9.40 -1.57
N THR A 14 -0.29 9.12 -0.97
CA THR A 14 0.98 9.19 -1.68
C THR A 14 1.19 7.83 -2.33
N GLN A 15 1.11 7.81 -3.66
CA GLN A 15 1.59 6.67 -4.43
C GLN A 15 3.06 6.45 -4.06
N THR A 16 3.39 5.28 -3.53
CA THR A 16 4.74 4.96 -3.08
C THR A 16 5.53 4.20 -4.12
N ARG A 17 4.84 3.39 -4.94
CA ARG A 17 5.46 2.61 -6.00
C ARG A 17 4.45 2.27 -7.10
N LYS A 18 4.93 2.19 -8.34
CA LYS A 18 4.18 1.64 -9.47
C LYS A 18 5.08 0.70 -10.25
N ILE A 19 4.71 -0.57 -10.36
CA ILE A 19 5.42 -1.57 -11.13
C ILE A 19 4.54 -2.02 -12.28
N THR A 20 5.10 -2.05 -13.49
CA THR A 20 4.43 -2.61 -14.66
C THR A 20 5.24 -3.80 -15.17
N TYR A 21 4.61 -4.95 -15.23
CA TYR A 21 5.14 -6.16 -15.83
C TYR A 21 4.61 -6.24 -17.25
N SER A 22 5.52 -6.24 -18.23
CA SER A 22 5.17 -6.37 -19.66
C SER A 22 5.66 -7.73 -20.17
N PHE A 23 4.77 -8.44 -20.82
CA PHE A 23 5.04 -9.77 -21.35
C PHE A 23 5.13 -9.79 -22.89
N SER A 24 5.20 -8.62 -23.51
CA SER A 24 5.15 -8.45 -24.97
C SER A 24 6.39 -8.92 -25.75
N ALA A 25 7.47 -9.29 -25.05
CA ALA A 25 8.74 -9.67 -25.69
C ALA A 25 9.21 -11.08 -25.27
N ASN A 26 8.29 -12.01 -25.00
CA ASN A 26 8.61 -13.27 -24.33
C ASN A 26 8.60 -14.51 -25.25
N SER A 27 8.59 -14.35 -26.57
CA SER A 27 8.44 -15.46 -27.52
C SER A 27 9.53 -16.55 -27.44
N SER A 28 10.68 -16.25 -26.83
CA SER A 28 11.79 -17.19 -26.64
C SER A 28 11.97 -17.70 -25.22
N LYS A 29 11.16 -17.24 -24.26
CA LYS A 29 11.30 -17.64 -22.87
C LYS A 29 10.66 -18.99 -22.60
N LYS A 30 11.32 -19.82 -21.79
CA LYS A 30 10.74 -21.07 -21.29
C LYS A 30 9.58 -20.76 -20.33
N ALA A 31 8.67 -21.73 -20.22
CA ALA A 31 7.67 -21.68 -19.14
C ALA A 31 8.39 -21.59 -17.77
N PRO A 32 7.96 -20.66 -16.91
CA PRO A 32 8.58 -20.53 -15.59
C PRO A 32 8.33 -21.78 -14.77
N ALA A 33 9.31 -22.18 -13.98
CA ALA A 33 9.16 -23.26 -13.02
C ALA A 33 8.39 -22.78 -11.77
N ALA A 34 7.84 -23.70 -11.01
CA ALA A 34 7.23 -23.36 -9.72
C ALA A 34 8.28 -22.73 -8.79
N GLY A 35 7.95 -21.60 -8.18
CA GLY A 35 8.87 -20.84 -7.34
C GLY A 35 9.84 -19.91 -8.11
N GLU A 36 9.80 -19.92 -9.43
CA GLU A 36 10.64 -19.03 -10.23
C GLU A 36 10.18 -17.56 -10.10
N ILE A 37 11.15 -16.66 -9.98
CA ILE A 37 10.91 -15.22 -9.95
C ILE A 37 10.93 -14.71 -11.39
N LEU A 38 9.83 -14.04 -11.78
CA LEU A 38 9.70 -13.38 -13.07
C LEU A 38 10.01 -11.90 -12.92
N ASP A 39 11.01 -11.41 -13.65
CA ASP A 39 11.35 -10.00 -13.65
C ASP A 39 10.36 -9.17 -14.49
N GLY A 40 9.92 -8.07 -13.93
CA GLY A 40 9.22 -7.04 -14.68
C GLY A 40 10.17 -6.31 -15.64
N THR A 41 9.70 -5.96 -16.83
CA THR A 41 10.54 -5.33 -17.87
C THR A 41 10.59 -3.82 -17.82
N ALA A 42 9.86 -3.17 -16.93
CA ALA A 42 9.86 -1.71 -16.81
C ALA A 42 9.58 -1.27 -15.38
N GLY A 43 10.47 -0.48 -14.83
CA GLY A 43 10.31 0.15 -13.54
C GLY A 43 11.16 -0.48 -12.44
N GLU A 44 10.87 -0.13 -11.22
CA GLU A 44 11.58 -0.64 -10.05
C GLU A 44 11.49 -2.16 -9.98
N SER A 45 12.61 -2.80 -9.76
CA SER A 45 12.75 -4.25 -9.72
C SER A 45 11.84 -4.88 -8.66
N GLY A 46 10.84 -5.58 -9.10
CA GLY A 46 9.99 -6.41 -8.29
C GLY A 46 9.67 -7.67 -9.07
N GLY A 47 10.25 -8.80 -8.70
CA GLY A 47 9.96 -10.09 -9.34
C GLY A 47 8.53 -10.53 -9.03
N ILE A 48 7.94 -11.31 -9.92
CA ILE A 48 6.74 -12.08 -9.65
C ILE A 48 7.18 -13.48 -9.27
N LEU A 49 6.89 -13.90 -8.04
CA LEU A 49 7.10 -15.27 -7.63
C LEU A 49 5.93 -16.13 -8.12
N TYR A 50 6.24 -17.09 -8.96
CA TYR A 50 5.24 -18.02 -9.48
C TYR A 50 5.15 -19.30 -8.62
N VAL A 51 3.91 -19.72 -8.34
CA VAL A 51 3.62 -21.04 -7.78
C VAL A 51 2.47 -21.66 -8.56
N SER A 52 2.69 -22.82 -9.16
CA SER A 52 1.59 -23.61 -9.74
C SER A 52 0.94 -24.47 -8.65
N GLN A 53 -0.39 -24.47 -8.61
CA GLN A 53 -1.12 -25.40 -7.73
C GLN A 53 -1.26 -26.80 -8.31
N ASP A 54 -1.08 -26.96 -9.61
CA ASP A 54 -1.28 -28.23 -10.28
C ASP A 54 0.04 -28.74 -10.87
N ALA A 55 0.64 -29.73 -10.21
CA ALA A 55 1.91 -30.33 -10.61
C ALA A 55 1.86 -31.04 -11.97
N GLY A 56 0.68 -31.31 -12.52
CA GLY A 56 0.48 -31.96 -13.83
C GLY A 56 0.27 -30.99 -15.00
N ASN A 57 -0.04 -29.72 -14.74
CA ASN A 57 -0.23 -28.71 -15.74
C ASN A 57 0.82 -27.62 -15.56
N SER A 58 1.58 -27.30 -16.60
CA SER A 58 2.41 -26.10 -16.61
C SER A 58 1.50 -24.88 -16.43
N GLY A 59 1.23 -24.50 -15.19
CA GLY A 59 0.19 -23.53 -14.82
C GLY A 59 0.43 -22.18 -15.46
N VAL A 60 1.71 -21.80 -15.68
CA VAL A 60 2.10 -20.55 -16.32
C VAL A 60 3.02 -20.85 -17.49
N THR A 61 2.74 -20.23 -18.63
CA THR A 61 3.55 -20.36 -19.85
C THR A 61 3.68 -18.98 -20.52
N TYR A 62 4.78 -18.79 -21.21
CA TYR A 62 4.89 -17.69 -22.17
C TYR A 62 4.29 -18.11 -23.52
N ASP A 63 3.47 -17.25 -24.10
CA ASP A 63 2.82 -17.48 -25.36
C ASP A 63 3.02 -16.21 -26.23
N SER A 64 4.04 -16.21 -27.06
CA SER A 64 4.51 -15.13 -27.92
C SER A 64 4.63 -13.75 -27.26
N ASP A 65 3.54 -13.01 -27.13
CA ASP A 65 3.51 -11.63 -26.64
C ASP A 65 2.78 -11.48 -25.28
N LYS A 66 2.61 -12.59 -24.53
CA LYS A 66 1.79 -12.64 -23.34
C LYS A 66 2.24 -13.71 -22.36
N LEU A 67 1.88 -13.52 -21.11
CA LEU A 67 1.90 -14.55 -20.08
C LEU A 67 0.54 -15.24 -20.07
N ARG A 68 0.53 -16.55 -20.21
CA ARG A 68 -0.67 -17.38 -20.05
C ARG A 68 -0.60 -18.04 -18.69
N PHE A 69 -1.59 -17.87 -17.87
CA PHE A 69 -1.73 -18.60 -16.62
C PHE A 69 -3.10 -19.26 -16.52
N ARG A 70 -3.07 -20.53 -16.16
CA ARG A 70 -4.23 -21.42 -16.19
C ARG A 70 -4.98 -21.33 -14.86
N GLN A 71 -6.19 -21.87 -14.87
CA GLN A 71 -7.06 -21.89 -13.70
C GLN A 71 -6.31 -22.46 -12.46
N GLY A 72 -6.43 -21.77 -11.34
CA GLY A 72 -5.81 -22.13 -10.08
C GLY A 72 -4.34 -21.74 -9.93
N SER A 73 -3.69 -21.26 -11.02
CA SER A 73 -2.32 -20.73 -10.91
C SER A 73 -2.31 -19.43 -10.12
N VAL A 74 -1.26 -19.25 -9.32
CA VAL A 74 -1.06 -18.06 -8.49
C VAL A 74 0.23 -17.36 -8.89
N LEU A 75 0.13 -16.07 -9.13
CA LEU A 75 1.28 -15.16 -9.25
C LEU A 75 1.37 -14.35 -7.97
N TYR A 76 2.54 -14.30 -7.37
CA TYR A 76 2.80 -13.51 -6.18
C TYR A 76 3.50 -12.22 -6.57
N LEU A 77 2.81 -11.10 -6.43
CA LEU A 77 3.37 -9.78 -6.71
C LEU A 77 4.00 -9.20 -5.44
N PRO A 78 5.30 -8.85 -5.46
CA PRO A 78 5.96 -8.30 -4.29
C PRO A 78 5.38 -6.94 -3.94
N VAL A 79 5.14 -6.73 -2.66
CA VAL A 79 4.68 -5.46 -2.06
C VAL A 79 5.67 -4.98 -1.01
N LYS A 80 5.75 -3.66 -0.80
CA LYS A 80 6.56 -3.07 0.27
C LYS A 80 5.95 -3.37 1.63
N ASP A 81 6.77 -3.40 2.66
CA ASP A 81 6.35 -3.77 4.02
C ASP A 81 5.24 -2.90 4.60
N ASP A 82 5.25 -1.63 4.23
CA ASP A 82 4.31 -0.62 4.70
C ASP A 82 3.11 -0.40 3.77
N THR A 83 3.00 -1.20 2.68
CA THR A 83 1.88 -1.12 1.75
C THR A 83 0.64 -1.72 2.37
N THR A 84 -0.44 -0.96 2.43
CA THR A 84 -1.74 -1.49 2.88
C THR A 84 -2.84 -1.31 1.85
N LYS A 85 -2.64 -0.45 0.85
CA LYS A 85 -3.59 -0.20 -0.24
C LYS A 85 -2.89 -0.37 -1.59
N VAL A 86 -3.56 -1.01 -2.52
CA VAL A 86 -3.07 -1.19 -3.88
C VAL A 86 -4.18 -0.95 -4.91
N LYS A 87 -3.76 -0.55 -6.12
CA LYS A 87 -4.54 -0.66 -7.33
C LYS A 87 -3.87 -1.68 -8.24
N TYR A 88 -4.60 -2.72 -8.59
CA TYR A 88 -4.20 -3.68 -9.59
C TYR A 88 -4.83 -3.36 -10.94
N GLU A 89 -4.07 -3.44 -12.01
CA GLU A 89 -4.53 -3.23 -13.39
C GLU A 89 -3.96 -4.32 -14.30
N GLN A 90 -4.74 -4.74 -15.29
CA GLN A 90 -4.27 -5.67 -16.32
C GLN A 90 -4.84 -5.35 -17.70
N VAL A 91 -4.08 -5.75 -18.73
CA VAL A 91 -4.53 -5.81 -20.11
C VAL A 91 -4.25 -7.21 -20.65
N CYS A 92 -5.27 -7.85 -21.23
CA CYS A 92 -5.15 -9.18 -21.80
C CYS A 92 -5.07 -9.13 -23.34
N SER A 93 -4.62 -10.24 -23.94
CA SER A 93 -4.52 -10.35 -25.39
C SER A 93 -5.86 -10.59 -26.10
N ASN A 94 -6.83 -11.11 -25.37
CA ASN A 94 -8.19 -11.37 -25.82
C ASN A 94 -9.19 -11.16 -24.68
N ALA A 95 -10.46 -11.16 -24.98
CA ALA A 95 -11.54 -11.01 -24.00
C ALA A 95 -12.23 -12.35 -23.75
N ALA A 96 -12.60 -12.60 -22.49
CA ALA A 96 -13.49 -13.66 -22.06
C ALA A 96 -14.23 -13.22 -20.79
N THR A 97 -15.47 -13.63 -20.65
CA THR A 97 -16.34 -13.23 -19.53
C THR A 97 -16.36 -14.23 -18.38
N ASP A 98 -15.84 -15.43 -18.61
CA ASP A 98 -15.83 -16.56 -17.68
C ASP A 98 -14.44 -16.81 -17.08
N ARG A 99 -13.53 -15.87 -17.21
CA ARG A 99 -12.12 -15.99 -16.78
C ARG A 99 -11.71 -14.83 -15.90
N PRO A 100 -12.21 -14.78 -14.66
CA PRO A 100 -11.80 -13.78 -13.70
C PRO A 100 -10.36 -13.99 -13.25
N VAL A 101 -9.74 -12.90 -12.84
CA VAL A 101 -8.48 -12.89 -12.07
C VAL A 101 -8.82 -12.33 -10.70
N TYR A 102 -8.59 -13.10 -9.67
CA TYR A 102 -8.85 -12.74 -8.29
C TYR A 102 -7.59 -12.14 -7.66
N ILE A 103 -7.77 -11.12 -6.84
CA ILE A 103 -6.68 -10.43 -6.16
C ILE A 103 -6.80 -10.68 -4.67
N GLY A 104 -5.73 -11.18 -4.05
CA GLY A 104 -5.68 -11.56 -2.65
C GLY A 104 -6.13 -13.01 -2.42
N SER A 105 -7.38 -13.31 -2.64
CA SER A 105 -7.95 -14.67 -2.58
C SER A 105 -9.14 -14.81 -3.53
N VAL A 106 -9.57 -16.05 -3.78
CA VAL A 106 -10.76 -16.34 -4.60
C VAL A 106 -12.02 -15.74 -3.97
N ASP A 107 -12.07 -15.70 -2.64
CA ASP A 107 -13.21 -15.20 -1.87
C ASP A 107 -13.06 -13.74 -1.45
N SER A 108 -12.03 -13.04 -1.94
CA SER A 108 -11.75 -11.65 -1.54
C SER A 108 -12.81 -10.64 -1.98
N GLY A 109 -13.62 -11.00 -2.96
CA GLY A 109 -14.51 -10.06 -3.65
C GLY A 109 -13.81 -9.14 -4.67
N TYR A 110 -12.48 -9.15 -4.71
CA TYR A 110 -11.69 -8.34 -5.64
C TYR A 110 -11.29 -9.15 -6.86
N SER A 111 -11.84 -8.79 -8.01
CA SER A 111 -11.51 -9.46 -9.26
C SER A 111 -11.56 -8.50 -10.45
N VAL A 112 -10.85 -8.87 -11.51
CA VAL A 112 -10.91 -8.24 -12.82
C VAL A 112 -11.18 -9.30 -13.88
N GLN A 113 -11.80 -8.90 -14.98
CA GLN A 113 -12.11 -9.79 -16.08
C GLN A 113 -11.02 -9.79 -17.14
N MET A 114 -10.93 -10.87 -17.90
CA MET A 114 -10.05 -10.96 -19.05
C MET A 114 -10.57 -10.08 -20.18
N LYS A 115 -9.98 -8.90 -20.39
CA LYS A 115 -10.36 -7.93 -21.42
C LYS A 115 -9.12 -7.41 -22.15
N THR A 116 -9.31 -6.97 -23.39
CA THR A 116 -8.26 -6.30 -24.19
C THR A 116 -8.07 -4.83 -23.81
N THR A 117 -9.00 -4.27 -23.04
CA THR A 117 -8.89 -2.95 -22.43
C THR A 117 -8.43 -3.08 -20.98
N THR A 118 -7.84 -2.03 -20.45
CA THR A 118 -7.42 -1.99 -19.05
C THR A 118 -8.59 -2.31 -18.13
N GLN A 119 -8.42 -3.35 -17.32
CA GLN A 119 -9.29 -3.68 -16.21
C GLN A 119 -8.56 -3.34 -14.92
N SER A 120 -9.27 -2.78 -13.96
CA SER A 120 -8.66 -2.41 -12.68
C SER A 120 -9.54 -2.71 -11.49
N VAL A 121 -8.91 -2.95 -10.35
CA VAL A 121 -9.56 -3.07 -9.05
C VAL A 121 -8.66 -2.42 -8.00
N THR A 122 -9.27 -1.76 -7.03
CA THR A 122 -8.57 -1.16 -5.88
C THR A 122 -8.93 -1.92 -4.62
N LEU A 123 -7.91 -2.32 -3.87
CA LEU A 123 -8.02 -2.90 -2.55
C LEU A 123 -7.57 -1.84 -1.56
N ASP A 124 -8.51 -1.32 -0.77
CA ASP A 124 -8.23 -0.27 0.22
C ASP A 124 -7.51 -0.81 1.46
N ASP A 125 -7.60 -2.12 1.69
CA ASP A 125 -6.83 -2.84 2.69
C ASP A 125 -6.41 -4.22 2.16
N ILE A 126 -5.09 -4.47 2.11
CA ILE A 126 -4.52 -5.74 1.65
C ILE A 126 -3.94 -6.58 2.79
N THR A 127 -3.98 -6.09 4.04
CA THR A 127 -3.31 -6.74 5.18
C THR A 127 -3.75 -8.19 5.39
N GLY A 128 -5.04 -8.47 5.16
CA GLY A 128 -5.61 -9.80 5.26
C GLY A 128 -5.24 -10.76 4.12
N TYR A 129 -4.61 -10.27 3.06
CA TYR A 129 -4.29 -11.06 1.85
C TYR A 129 -2.79 -11.24 1.62
N ILE A 130 -1.95 -10.57 2.42
CA ILE A 130 -0.50 -10.65 2.26
C ILE A 130 0.01 -12.02 2.66
N VAL A 131 0.86 -12.58 1.80
CA VAL A 131 1.60 -13.82 2.06
C VAL A 131 3.07 -13.47 2.16
N GLU A 132 3.71 -13.89 3.25
CA GLU A 132 5.14 -13.73 3.43
C GLU A 132 5.88 -15.00 3.00
N LYS A 133 6.91 -14.82 2.18
CA LYS A 133 7.82 -15.90 1.72
C LYS A 133 9.24 -15.37 1.77
N GLU A 134 10.11 -16.05 2.47
CA GLU A 134 11.55 -15.73 2.58
C GLU A 134 11.81 -14.25 2.99
N GLY A 135 10.97 -13.73 3.90
CA GLY A 135 11.09 -12.35 4.38
C GLY A 135 10.57 -11.26 3.43
N GLN A 136 9.99 -11.64 2.30
CA GLN A 136 9.34 -10.73 1.35
C GLN A 136 7.82 -10.90 1.40
N LYS A 137 7.11 -9.78 1.39
CA LYS A 137 5.64 -9.75 1.32
C LYS A 137 5.14 -9.76 -0.11
N TYR A 138 4.09 -10.53 -0.35
CA TYR A 138 3.48 -10.68 -1.66
C TYR A 138 1.96 -10.56 -1.59
N LEU A 139 1.40 -10.00 -2.65
CA LEU A 139 -0.04 -10.03 -2.92
C LEU A 139 -0.34 -11.13 -3.94
N PRO A 140 -1.13 -12.15 -3.61
CA PRO A 140 -1.52 -13.19 -4.56
C PRO A 140 -2.44 -12.66 -5.66
N VAL A 141 -2.18 -13.10 -6.89
CA VAL A 141 -3.04 -12.92 -8.07
C VAL A 141 -3.36 -14.29 -8.62
N ILE A 142 -4.63 -14.67 -8.58
CA ILE A 142 -5.10 -16.04 -8.80
C ILE A 142 -5.92 -16.10 -10.08
N SER A 143 -5.62 -17.03 -10.97
CA SER A 143 -6.39 -17.24 -12.18
C SER A 143 -7.63 -18.08 -11.93
N GLY A 144 -8.81 -17.56 -12.26
CA GLY A 144 -10.08 -18.30 -12.29
C GLY A 144 -10.34 -19.05 -13.60
N GLY A 145 -9.43 -18.96 -14.56
CA GLY A 145 -9.53 -19.64 -15.87
C GLY A 145 -8.21 -19.63 -16.63
N ASP A 146 -8.26 -19.87 -17.93
CA ASP A 146 -7.11 -19.74 -18.82
C ASP A 146 -6.95 -18.29 -19.27
N VAL A 147 -6.15 -17.51 -18.53
CA VAL A 147 -5.98 -16.07 -18.75
C VAL A 147 -4.68 -15.78 -19.51
N LYS A 148 -4.73 -14.82 -20.44
CA LYS A 148 -3.62 -14.43 -21.29
C LYS A 148 -3.34 -12.93 -21.13
N VAL A 149 -2.34 -12.60 -20.31
CA VAL A 149 -2.03 -11.23 -19.90
C VAL A 149 -0.87 -10.66 -20.72
N ARG A 150 -1.05 -9.45 -21.25
CA ARG A 150 0.01 -8.65 -21.88
C ARG A 150 0.75 -7.79 -20.86
N THR A 151 -0.01 -7.14 -19.99
CA THR A 151 0.56 -6.30 -18.95
C THR A 151 -0.18 -6.47 -17.64
N MET A 152 0.55 -6.41 -16.56
CA MET A 152 0.04 -6.24 -15.18
C MET A 152 0.68 -5.00 -14.59
N THR A 153 -0.08 -4.21 -13.87
CA THR A 153 0.44 -3.06 -13.13
C THR A 153 -0.06 -3.12 -11.70
N LEU A 154 0.86 -3.01 -10.77
CA LEU A 154 0.57 -2.84 -9.36
C LEU A 154 0.98 -1.43 -8.95
N THR A 155 0.03 -0.65 -8.47
CA THR A 155 0.28 0.65 -7.87
C THR A 155 0.06 0.53 -6.38
N GLU A 156 1.07 0.84 -5.59
CA GLU A 156 1.05 0.77 -4.14
C GLU A 156 0.83 2.16 -3.55
N TYR A 157 0.07 2.18 -2.49
CA TYR A 157 -0.18 3.39 -1.72
C TYR A 157 0.20 3.12 -0.27
N ASN A 158 0.87 4.07 0.33
CA ASN A 158 1.10 4.07 1.76
C ASN A 158 -0.03 4.84 2.43
N PRO A 159 -0.91 4.20 3.19
CA PRO A 159 -1.93 4.86 3.97
C PRO A 159 -1.38 5.43 5.28
N ILE A 160 -0.15 5.09 5.66
CA ILE A 160 0.57 5.81 6.71
C ILE A 160 0.98 7.15 6.12
N ILE A 161 0.03 8.08 6.09
CA ILE A 161 0.32 9.44 5.68
C ILE A 161 1.01 10.14 6.85
N ASN A 162 2.24 10.57 6.63
CA ASN A 162 2.87 11.52 7.51
C ASN A 162 2.20 12.88 7.29
N VAL A 163 1.40 13.33 8.24
CA VAL A 163 0.75 14.64 8.21
C VAL A 163 1.60 15.60 9.01
N THR A 164 2.10 16.64 8.37
CA THR A 164 2.72 17.75 9.10
C THR A 164 1.63 18.63 9.70
N VAL A 165 1.60 18.70 11.01
CA VAL A 165 0.71 19.58 11.78
C VAL A 165 1.53 20.76 12.26
N THR A 166 1.09 21.96 11.93
CA THR A 166 1.70 23.21 12.40
C THR A 166 0.68 24.02 13.17
N GLY A 167 1.14 24.77 14.14
CA GLY A 167 0.25 25.63 14.91
C GLY A 167 1.01 26.66 15.73
N THR A 168 0.26 27.43 16.50
CA THR A 168 0.81 28.43 17.41
C THR A 168 0.14 28.32 18.76
N VAL A 169 0.92 28.30 19.81
CA VAL A 169 0.47 28.38 21.20
C VAL A 169 0.55 29.84 21.63
N ALA A 170 -0.59 30.42 21.93
CA ALA A 170 -0.63 31.79 22.41
C ALA A 170 0.07 31.92 23.76
N ASN A 171 0.87 32.97 23.93
CA ASN A 171 1.59 33.28 25.17
C ASN A 171 2.51 32.12 25.65
N ALA A 172 3.06 31.33 24.72
CA ALA A 172 3.90 30.18 25.07
C ALA A 172 5.11 30.57 25.93
N ALA A 173 5.81 31.63 25.53
CA ALA A 173 6.98 32.11 26.26
C ALA A 173 6.62 32.59 27.69
N GLU A 174 5.54 33.33 27.83
CA GLU A 174 5.06 33.84 29.13
C GLU A 174 4.64 32.70 30.09
N ASN A 175 4.10 31.62 29.51
CA ASN A 175 3.64 30.45 30.28
C ASN A 175 4.68 29.32 30.37
N GLY A 176 5.89 29.55 29.88
CA GLY A 176 6.96 28.56 29.92
C GLY A 176 6.66 27.28 29.13
N ILE A 177 5.84 27.37 28.08
CA ILE A 177 5.45 26.24 27.25
C ILE A 177 6.54 26.05 26.20
N THR A 178 7.25 24.92 26.29
CA THR A 178 8.35 24.60 25.39
C THR A 178 8.08 23.37 24.51
N GLU A 179 7.03 22.60 24.85
CA GLU A 179 6.68 21.39 24.12
C GLU A 179 5.19 21.10 24.14
N ILE A 180 4.73 20.42 23.11
CA ILE A 180 3.38 19.85 22.97
C ILE A 180 3.51 18.36 22.71
N LYS A 181 2.73 17.55 23.38
CA LYS A 181 2.68 16.09 23.20
C LYS A 181 1.41 15.70 22.48
N PHE A 182 1.56 14.76 21.57
CA PHE A 182 0.51 14.17 20.76
C PHE A 182 0.46 12.67 21.02
N ASP A 183 -0.55 12.21 21.72
CA ASP A 183 -0.78 10.81 22.06
C ASP A 183 -1.84 10.23 21.12
N SER A 184 -1.51 9.17 20.37
CA SER A 184 -2.44 8.56 19.44
C SER A 184 -3.59 7.87 20.18
N LEU A 185 -4.83 8.23 19.84
CA LEU A 185 -6.03 7.56 20.31
C LEU A 185 -6.52 6.44 19.38
N THR A 186 -5.94 6.36 18.15
CA THR A 186 -6.32 5.37 17.14
C THR A 186 -5.35 4.20 17.06
N ASP A 187 -4.10 4.40 17.44
CA ASP A 187 -3.07 3.37 17.42
C ASP A 187 -2.41 3.30 18.79
N SER A 188 -2.82 2.33 19.59
CA SER A 188 -2.29 2.12 20.94
C SER A 188 -0.81 1.68 20.95
N SER A 189 -0.26 1.28 19.81
CA SER A 189 1.16 0.95 19.65
C SER A 189 2.02 2.16 19.27
N ALA A 190 1.39 3.27 18.87
CA ALA A 190 2.10 4.48 18.50
C ALA A 190 2.70 5.15 19.75
N LYS A 191 3.96 5.53 19.63
CA LYS A 191 4.62 6.32 20.69
C LYS A 191 4.09 7.75 20.67
N THR A 192 4.06 8.38 21.84
CA THR A 192 3.88 9.84 21.98
C THR A 192 4.84 10.58 21.06
N VAL A 193 4.33 11.52 20.29
CA VAL A 193 5.15 12.41 19.47
C VAL A 193 5.18 13.79 20.12
N THR A 194 6.37 14.33 20.32
CA THR A 194 6.58 15.65 20.95
C THR A 194 6.99 16.67 19.90
N ALA A 195 6.32 17.81 19.89
CA ALA A 195 6.70 18.98 19.11
C ALA A 195 7.36 20.01 20.03
N GLN A 196 8.49 20.58 19.60
CA GLN A 196 9.08 21.73 20.27
C GLN A 196 8.35 23.00 19.88
N VAL A 197 8.14 23.89 20.84
CA VAL A 197 7.51 25.21 20.65
C VAL A 197 8.63 26.25 20.65
N ASP A 198 8.68 27.07 19.60
CA ASP A 198 9.68 28.13 19.49
C ASP A 198 9.32 29.37 20.36
N SER A 199 10.19 30.36 20.39
CA SER A 199 10.01 31.60 21.18
C SER A 199 8.79 32.42 20.73
N ASN A 200 8.27 32.19 19.52
CA ASN A 200 7.08 32.83 18.98
C ASN A 200 5.81 31.96 19.20
N GLY A 201 5.94 30.86 19.95
CA GLY A 201 4.89 29.93 20.21
C GLY A 201 4.57 28.97 19.04
N LYS A 202 5.34 29.00 17.95
CA LYS A 202 5.08 28.14 16.78
C LYS A 202 5.64 26.74 17.01
N TYR A 203 4.92 25.74 16.48
CA TYR A 203 5.37 24.35 16.45
C TYR A 203 5.10 23.70 15.11
N SER A 204 5.85 22.64 14.84
CA SER A 204 5.64 21.75 13.71
C SER A 204 5.91 20.32 14.15
N VAL A 205 5.03 19.40 13.79
CA VAL A 205 5.16 17.99 14.14
C VAL A 205 4.68 17.12 12.98
N VAL A 206 5.33 15.99 12.79
CA VAL A 206 4.90 14.97 11.82
C VAL A 206 4.15 13.88 12.57
N LEU A 207 2.85 13.75 12.32
CA LEU A 207 2.01 12.74 12.89
C LEU A 207 1.70 11.66 11.86
N LYS A 208 1.66 10.41 12.31
CA LYS A 208 1.27 9.28 11.46
C LYS A 208 -0.25 9.16 11.45
N ARG A 209 -0.82 9.06 10.27
CA ARG A 209 -2.23 8.75 10.05
C ARG A 209 -2.35 7.36 9.46
N VAL A 210 -3.09 6.48 10.12
CA VAL A 210 -3.38 5.12 9.67
C VAL A 210 -4.83 5.08 9.18
N ASN A 211 -5.07 4.55 7.97
CA ASN A 211 -6.40 4.26 7.41
C ASN A 211 -7.42 5.41 7.52
N GLY A 212 -7.13 6.52 6.87
CA GLY A 212 -8.14 7.55 6.61
C GLY A 212 -8.39 8.55 7.74
N SER A 213 -8.29 8.20 9.02
CA SER A 213 -8.40 9.15 10.14
C SER A 213 -7.50 8.74 11.30
N ALA A 214 -6.83 9.72 11.90
CA ALA A 214 -6.14 9.55 13.17
C ALA A 214 -6.66 10.58 14.17
N LYS A 215 -6.86 10.13 15.41
CA LYS A 215 -7.20 11.01 16.54
C LYS A 215 -6.02 11.02 17.48
N TYR A 216 -5.68 12.21 17.92
CA TYR A 216 -4.62 12.43 18.91
C TYR A 216 -5.19 13.23 20.06
N GLU A 217 -4.83 12.83 21.26
CA GLU A 217 -4.95 13.67 22.43
C GLU A 217 -3.76 14.63 22.46
N VAL A 218 -4.03 15.91 22.66
CA VAL A 218 -2.99 16.94 22.68
C VAL A 218 -2.85 17.42 24.11
N SER A 219 -1.65 17.27 24.67
CA SER A 219 -1.31 17.76 26.00
C SER A 219 -0.19 18.79 25.94
N ILE A 220 -0.29 19.81 26.77
CA ILE A 220 0.69 20.87 26.90
C ILE A 220 1.24 20.84 28.32
N SER A 221 2.55 20.69 28.44
CA SER A 221 3.22 20.80 29.74
C SER A 221 3.72 22.23 29.91
N ALA A 222 3.15 22.94 30.86
CA ALA A 222 3.65 24.23 31.30
C ALA A 222 4.57 24.03 32.52
N VAL A 223 5.80 24.55 32.44
CA VAL A 223 6.71 24.55 33.61
C VAL A 223 6.31 25.69 34.51
N GLY A 224 5.81 25.34 35.69
CA GLY A 224 5.57 26.33 36.77
C GLY A 224 4.12 26.71 37.04
N PHE A 225 3.13 26.06 36.50
CA PHE A 225 1.72 26.25 36.93
C PHE A 225 1.51 25.58 38.30
N LYS A 226 1.36 26.38 39.35
CA LYS A 226 0.69 25.94 40.57
C LYS A 226 -0.80 26.19 40.33
N ILE A 227 -1.60 25.13 40.36
CA ILE A 227 -3.05 25.25 40.59
C ILE A 227 -3.16 25.76 42.00
N ASN A 228 -3.53 27.03 42.18
CA ASN A 228 -3.99 27.50 43.49
C ASN A 228 -5.40 27.00 43.63
N ASP A 229 -5.63 26.10 44.61
CA ASP A 229 -6.93 25.67 45.08
C ASP A 229 -7.74 26.85 45.59
#